data_ad8adda4f881e053cf7712f0ef5c8a72
#
_entry.id   ad8adda4f881e053cf7712f0ef5c8a72
#
_cell.length_a   1.000
_cell.length_b   1.000
_cell.length_c   1.000
_cell.angle_alpha   90.00
_cell.angle_beta   90.00
_cell.angle_gamma   90.00
#
_symmetry.space_group_name_H-M   'P 1'
#
loop_
_entity.id
_entity.type
_entity.pdbx_description
1 polymer ?
#
loop_
_entity_poly.entity_id
_entity_poly.type
_entity_poly.pdbx_seq_one_letter_code
_entity_poly.pdbx_strand_id
1 'polypeptide(L)'
;QLWFSAQKWEQLSQGGLVVPYDEIVDYVRQSLAGSEFTLQSLAYAEPDLLRLELQHTTHGTLELLLQVEVFNVDAESAFTRLKLVDFAVADNDFAQLVVELMGSKLIMAIVDLVIDRVDIDADSVTTKYEQGSISVDFTAALQQSRLQQKKVLDRSLFDVVHLVELVPQADGVLVKAKTEWK
;
A
#
# COMPACT_ATOMS: atom_id res chain seq x y z
N GLN A 1 -4.50 -1.98 -16.57
CA GLN A 1 -4.41 -0.53 -16.70
C GLN A 1 -3.34 -0.03 -15.74
N LEU A 2 -2.27 0.58 -16.28
CA LEU A 2 -1.21 1.17 -15.47
C LEU A 2 -1.81 2.32 -14.65
N TRP A 3 -1.84 2.15 -13.36
CA TRP A 3 -2.34 3.19 -12.46
C TRP A 3 -1.49 4.46 -12.55
N PHE A 4 -0.17 4.31 -12.76
CA PHE A 4 0.73 5.41 -13.03
C PHE A 4 0.82 5.71 -14.53
N SER A 5 0.08 6.72 -14.98
CA SER A 5 0.26 7.31 -16.31
C SER A 5 1.58 8.09 -16.39
N ALA A 6 2.03 8.41 -17.60
CA ALA A 6 3.22 9.23 -17.81
C ALA A 6 3.13 10.59 -17.08
N GLN A 7 1.93 11.18 -17.01
CA GLN A 7 1.68 12.42 -16.30
C GLN A 7 1.87 12.27 -14.77
N LYS A 8 1.46 11.15 -14.19
CA LYS A 8 1.67 10.86 -12.76
C LYS A 8 3.16 10.70 -12.44
N TRP A 9 3.93 10.08 -13.33
CA TRP A 9 5.38 9.97 -13.18
C TRP A 9 6.07 11.33 -13.25
N GLU A 10 5.60 12.21 -14.11
CA GLU A 10 6.10 13.58 -14.18
C GLU A 10 5.84 14.33 -12.87
N GLN A 11 4.66 14.22 -12.29
CA GLN A 11 4.34 14.80 -11.00
C GLN A 11 5.21 14.23 -9.88
N LEU A 12 5.44 12.92 -9.85
CA LEU A 12 6.35 12.28 -8.89
C LEU A 12 7.78 12.81 -9.04
N SER A 13 8.25 13.03 -10.27
CA SER A 13 9.59 13.58 -10.52
C SER A 13 9.75 15.01 -10.00
N GLN A 14 8.65 15.72 -9.79
CA GLN A 14 8.61 17.07 -9.21
C GLN A 14 8.52 17.06 -7.66
N GLY A 15 8.55 15.87 -7.03
CA GLY A 15 8.65 15.71 -5.59
C GLY A 15 7.45 15.08 -4.89
N GLY A 16 6.29 14.93 -5.56
CA GLY A 16 5.15 14.30 -4.93
C GLY A 16 3.90 14.22 -5.79
N LEU A 17 3.05 13.27 -5.45
CA LEU A 17 1.76 13.03 -6.09
C LEU A 17 0.72 12.73 -5.02
N VAL A 18 -0.41 13.43 -5.04
CA VAL A 18 -1.56 13.12 -4.19
C VAL A 18 -2.45 12.09 -4.89
N VAL A 19 -2.69 10.98 -4.22
CA VAL A 19 -3.59 9.92 -4.69
C VAL A 19 -4.92 10.07 -3.95
N PRO A 20 -6.02 10.40 -4.66
CA PRO A 20 -7.33 10.52 -4.02
C PRO A 20 -7.78 9.21 -3.37
N TYR A 21 -8.46 9.31 -2.22
CA TYR A 21 -8.95 8.13 -1.52
C TYR A 21 -9.92 7.30 -2.35
N ASP A 22 -10.76 7.92 -3.14
CA ASP A 22 -11.71 7.24 -4.01
C ASP A 22 -11.03 6.31 -5.01
N GLU A 23 -9.90 6.75 -5.60
CA GLU A 23 -9.12 5.91 -6.52
C GLU A 23 -8.53 4.69 -5.80
N ILE A 24 -8.02 4.88 -4.59
CA ILE A 24 -7.48 3.79 -3.78
C ILE A 24 -8.58 2.79 -3.42
N VAL A 25 -9.71 3.30 -2.94
CA VAL A 25 -10.86 2.47 -2.54
C VAL A 25 -11.39 1.66 -3.72
N ASP A 26 -11.59 2.27 -4.87
CA ASP A 26 -12.10 1.59 -6.07
C ASP A 26 -11.16 0.48 -6.53
N TYR A 27 -9.85 0.75 -6.54
CA TYR A 27 -8.85 -0.24 -6.91
C TYR A 27 -8.83 -1.42 -5.92
N VAL A 28 -8.78 -1.14 -4.63
CA VAL A 28 -8.71 -2.17 -3.58
C VAL A 28 -10.01 -2.99 -3.55
N ARG A 29 -11.17 -2.37 -3.71
CA ARG A 29 -12.45 -3.10 -3.81
C ARG A 29 -12.47 -4.09 -4.96
N GLN A 30 -12.00 -3.70 -6.14
CA GLN A 30 -11.92 -4.59 -7.29
C GLN A 30 -10.96 -5.76 -7.04
N SER A 31 -9.82 -5.48 -6.43
CA SER A 31 -8.83 -6.51 -6.11
C SER A 31 -9.30 -7.48 -5.02
N LEU A 32 -10.17 -7.02 -4.12
CA LEU A 32 -10.73 -7.83 -3.04
C LEU A 32 -11.98 -8.63 -3.45
N ALA A 33 -12.49 -8.44 -4.65
CA ALA A 33 -13.68 -9.15 -5.11
C ALA A 33 -13.53 -10.68 -4.95
N GLY A 34 -14.50 -11.30 -4.26
CA GLY A 34 -14.48 -12.73 -3.97
C GLY A 34 -13.60 -13.14 -2.78
N SER A 35 -12.92 -12.20 -2.10
CA SER A 35 -12.19 -12.46 -0.87
C SER A 35 -13.09 -12.35 0.38
N GLU A 36 -12.51 -12.67 1.54
CA GLU A 36 -13.20 -12.55 2.84
C GLU A 36 -13.38 -11.10 3.30
N PHE A 37 -12.64 -10.16 2.70
CA PHE A 37 -12.69 -8.75 3.05
C PHE A 37 -13.39 -7.91 2.00
N THR A 38 -14.14 -6.91 2.47
CA THR A 38 -14.67 -5.81 1.65
C THR A 38 -14.22 -4.50 2.26
N LEU A 39 -13.59 -3.63 1.47
CA LEU A 39 -13.23 -2.29 1.92
C LEU A 39 -14.47 -1.38 1.82
N GLN A 40 -14.93 -0.88 2.96
CA GLN A 40 -16.07 0.03 3.05
C GLN A 40 -15.65 1.48 2.80
N SER A 41 -14.61 1.92 3.51
CA SER A 41 -14.09 3.28 3.37
C SER A 41 -12.62 3.38 3.75
N LEU A 42 -11.97 4.40 3.22
CA LEU A 42 -10.64 4.84 3.58
C LEU A 42 -10.67 6.36 3.69
N ALA A 43 -10.26 6.89 4.81
CA ALA A 43 -10.31 8.32 5.09
C ALA A 43 -9.12 8.80 5.91
N TYR A 44 -8.90 10.11 5.87
CA TYR A 44 -7.95 10.79 6.74
C TYR A 44 -8.47 10.85 8.17
N ALA A 45 -7.57 10.66 9.12
CA ALA A 45 -7.80 10.93 10.54
C ALA A 45 -6.60 11.69 11.13
N GLU A 46 -6.88 12.70 11.97
CA GLU A 46 -5.83 13.44 12.65
C GLU A 46 -5.12 12.59 13.71
N PRO A 47 -3.80 12.79 13.93
CA PRO A 47 -2.80 13.51 13.12
C PRO A 47 -2.12 12.56 12.12
N ASP A 48 -2.26 12.82 10.81
CA ASP A 48 -1.61 12.08 9.72
C ASP A 48 -1.86 10.56 9.73
N LEU A 49 -3.09 10.15 10.05
CA LEU A 49 -3.50 8.76 10.15
C LEU A 49 -4.46 8.38 9.01
N LEU A 50 -4.53 7.08 8.75
CA LEU A 50 -5.51 6.46 7.84
C LEU A 50 -6.54 5.70 8.66
N ARG A 51 -7.83 5.97 8.41
CA ARG A 51 -8.93 5.19 8.96
C ARG A 51 -9.48 4.28 7.88
N LEU A 52 -9.41 2.96 8.13
CA LEU A 52 -9.98 1.93 7.28
C LEU A 52 -11.21 1.35 7.94
N GLU A 53 -12.31 1.27 7.19
CA GLU A 53 -13.47 0.47 7.55
C GLU A 53 -13.55 -0.74 6.62
N LEU A 54 -13.52 -1.92 7.20
CA LEU A 54 -13.55 -3.20 6.50
C LEU A 54 -14.74 -4.01 6.98
N GLN A 55 -15.30 -4.82 6.09
CA GLN A 55 -16.25 -5.87 6.41
C GLN A 55 -15.57 -7.22 6.19
N HIS A 56 -15.56 -8.06 7.21
CA HIS A 56 -15.09 -9.44 7.11
C HIS A 56 -16.25 -10.41 7.21
N THR A 57 -16.24 -11.45 6.39
CA THR A 57 -17.35 -12.42 6.34
C THR A 57 -17.63 -13.13 7.66
N THR A 58 -16.58 -13.35 8.47
CA THR A 58 -16.69 -14.04 9.76
C THR A 58 -16.69 -13.06 10.95
N HIS A 59 -15.83 -12.04 10.92
CA HIS A 59 -15.60 -11.13 12.06
C HIS A 59 -16.45 -9.85 12.03
N GLY A 60 -17.25 -9.67 10.99
CA GLY A 60 -18.11 -8.48 10.86
C GLY A 60 -17.36 -7.21 10.50
N THR A 61 -17.82 -6.09 11.03
CA THR A 61 -17.24 -4.77 10.76
C THR A 61 -15.95 -4.55 11.56
N LEU A 62 -14.93 -4.06 10.88
CA LEU A 62 -13.62 -3.74 11.43
C LEU A 62 -13.33 -2.28 11.15
N GLU A 63 -12.85 -1.56 12.15
CA GLU A 63 -12.32 -0.22 12.00
C GLU A 63 -10.85 -0.22 12.45
N LEU A 64 -9.96 0.20 11.57
CA LEU A 64 -8.52 0.26 11.81
C LEU A 64 -8.04 1.69 11.66
N LEU A 65 -7.21 2.13 12.59
CA LEU A 65 -6.53 3.42 12.54
C LEU A 65 -5.03 3.16 12.40
N LEU A 66 -4.48 3.54 11.25
CA LEU A 66 -3.11 3.21 10.86
C LEU A 66 -2.24 4.47 10.72
N GLN A 67 -1.00 4.33 11.17
CA GLN A 67 0.08 5.30 10.91
C GLN A 67 1.10 4.66 9.98
N VAL A 68 1.50 5.35 8.92
CA VAL A 68 2.61 4.93 8.06
C VAL A 68 3.91 5.33 8.74
N GLU A 69 4.63 4.36 9.31
CA GLU A 69 5.91 4.59 9.99
C GLU A 69 7.08 4.65 9.01
N VAL A 70 7.08 3.73 8.05
CA VAL A 70 8.14 3.59 7.04
C VAL A 70 7.50 3.29 5.70
N PHE A 71 7.97 3.95 4.67
CA PHE A 71 7.65 3.61 3.28
C PHE A 71 8.88 3.89 2.42
N ASN A 72 9.36 2.87 1.73
CA ASN A 72 10.52 2.99 0.85
C ASN A 72 10.38 2.06 -0.35
N VAL A 73 10.49 2.63 -1.55
CA VAL A 73 10.53 1.87 -2.81
C VAL A 73 11.64 2.43 -3.68
N ASP A 74 12.66 1.62 -3.92
CA ASP A 74 13.75 1.90 -4.84
C ASP A 74 14.14 0.64 -5.63
N ALA A 75 15.21 0.69 -6.42
CA ALA A 75 15.63 -0.44 -7.25
C ALA A 75 16.04 -1.69 -6.43
N GLU A 76 16.43 -1.51 -5.19
CA GLU A 76 16.99 -2.58 -4.34
C GLU A 76 15.98 -3.09 -3.31
N SER A 77 15.03 -2.26 -2.89
CA SER A 77 14.10 -2.62 -1.82
C SER A 77 12.73 -1.99 -1.97
N ALA A 78 11.71 -2.71 -1.53
CA ALA A 78 10.35 -2.21 -1.41
C ALA A 78 9.80 -2.68 -0.06
N PHE A 79 9.57 -1.72 0.83
CA PHE A 79 9.21 -1.99 2.22
C PHE A 79 8.26 -0.93 2.76
N THR A 80 7.29 -1.37 3.55
CA THR A 80 6.45 -0.47 4.35
C THR A 80 6.23 -1.04 5.75
N ARG A 81 6.11 -0.15 6.74
CA ARG A 81 5.67 -0.50 8.09
C ARG A 81 4.49 0.39 8.48
N LEU A 82 3.41 -0.26 8.87
CA LEU A 82 2.17 0.37 9.29
C LEU A 82 1.94 0.08 10.77
N LYS A 83 1.85 1.12 11.59
CA LYS A 83 1.49 0.98 13.00
C LYS A 83 -0.03 0.99 13.14
N LEU A 84 -0.55 -0.01 13.86
CA LEU A 84 -1.94 -0.07 14.26
C LEU A 84 -2.11 0.78 15.54
N VAL A 85 -2.60 2.00 15.36
CA VAL A 85 -2.74 2.98 16.45
C VAL A 85 -3.95 2.66 17.31
N ASP A 86 -5.06 2.27 16.66
CA ASP A 86 -6.30 1.89 17.32
C ASP A 86 -7.08 0.93 16.42
N PHE A 87 -7.99 0.19 17.02
CA PHE A 87 -8.88 -0.71 16.27
C PHE A 87 -10.19 -0.93 17.04
N ALA A 88 -11.26 -1.14 16.27
CA ALA A 88 -12.53 -1.63 16.76
C ALA A 88 -12.93 -2.86 15.93
N VAL A 89 -13.19 -3.95 16.60
CA VAL A 89 -13.57 -5.23 16.01
C VAL A 89 -14.85 -5.71 16.68
N ALA A 90 -15.83 -6.12 15.89
CA ALA A 90 -17.08 -6.64 16.40
C ALA A 90 -16.91 -7.97 17.17
N ASP A 91 -15.82 -8.68 16.90
CA ASP A 91 -15.43 -9.94 17.51
C ASP A 91 -14.18 -9.75 18.38
N ASN A 92 -14.07 -10.49 19.50
CA ASN A 92 -12.97 -10.35 20.47
C ASN A 92 -11.67 -11.05 20.05
N ASP A 93 -11.61 -11.69 18.88
CA ASP A 93 -10.44 -12.47 18.45
C ASP A 93 -9.50 -11.65 17.59
N PHE A 94 -8.93 -10.59 18.16
CA PHE A 94 -8.02 -9.68 17.48
C PHE A 94 -6.76 -10.36 16.95
N ALA A 95 -6.17 -11.28 17.72
CA ALA A 95 -4.94 -11.97 17.30
C ALA A 95 -5.16 -12.80 16.03
N GLN A 96 -6.26 -13.54 15.97
CA GLN A 96 -6.64 -14.31 14.77
C GLN A 96 -6.90 -13.39 13.59
N LEU A 97 -7.58 -12.28 13.81
CA LEU A 97 -7.85 -11.28 12.79
C LEU A 97 -6.57 -10.70 12.19
N VAL A 98 -5.57 -10.37 13.02
CA VAL A 98 -4.27 -9.86 12.54
C VAL A 98 -3.57 -10.90 11.67
N VAL A 99 -3.59 -12.17 12.07
CA VAL A 99 -3.02 -13.26 11.27
C VAL A 99 -3.72 -13.39 9.92
N GLU A 100 -5.04 -13.37 9.91
CA GLU A 100 -5.83 -13.39 8.67
C GLU A 100 -5.56 -12.17 7.78
N LEU A 101 -5.46 -10.99 8.39
CA LEU A 101 -5.16 -9.75 7.67
C LEU A 101 -3.78 -9.80 7.00
N MET A 102 -2.76 -10.30 7.69
CA MET A 102 -1.40 -10.41 7.15
C MET A 102 -1.31 -11.40 5.98
N GLY A 103 -2.07 -12.50 6.04
CA GLY A 103 -2.13 -13.50 4.98
C GLY A 103 -3.15 -13.20 3.88
N SER A 104 -3.82 -12.05 3.94
CA SER A 104 -4.99 -11.77 3.13
C SER A 104 -4.66 -11.15 1.78
N LYS A 105 -5.66 -11.27 0.88
CA LYS A 105 -5.66 -10.53 -0.38
C LYS A 105 -5.64 -9.00 -0.20
N LEU A 106 -5.97 -8.47 0.98
CA LEU A 106 -5.91 -7.04 1.27
C LEU A 106 -4.48 -6.51 1.17
N ILE A 107 -3.53 -7.18 1.81
CA ILE A 107 -2.10 -6.80 1.71
C ILE A 107 -1.63 -6.91 0.27
N MET A 108 -2.01 -7.98 -0.43
CA MET A 108 -1.66 -8.17 -1.84
C MET A 108 -2.27 -7.07 -2.73
N ALA A 109 -3.52 -6.67 -2.47
CA ALA A 109 -4.18 -5.59 -3.20
C ALA A 109 -3.48 -4.24 -3.01
N ILE A 110 -3.01 -3.96 -1.80
CA ILE A 110 -2.23 -2.73 -1.50
C ILE A 110 -0.88 -2.77 -2.22
N VAL A 111 -0.20 -3.89 -2.21
CA VAL A 111 1.06 -4.07 -2.95
C VAL A 111 0.84 -3.88 -4.45
N ASP A 112 -0.23 -4.45 -5.00
CA ASP A 112 -0.60 -4.28 -6.41
C ASP A 112 -0.84 -2.83 -6.79
N LEU A 113 -1.46 -2.08 -5.90
CA LEU A 113 -1.69 -0.64 -6.10
C LEU A 113 -0.36 0.11 -6.30
N VAL A 114 0.66 -0.25 -5.52
CA VAL A 114 1.96 0.43 -5.56
C VAL A 114 2.80 0.01 -6.75
N ILE A 115 2.86 -1.26 -7.07
CA ILE A 115 3.82 -1.80 -8.05
C ILE A 115 3.22 -2.28 -9.37
N ASP A 116 1.93 -2.14 -9.55
CA ASP A 116 1.20 -2.50 -10.80
C ASP A 116 1.61 -3.88 -11.33
N ARG A 117 1.22 -4.90 -10.64
CA ARG A 117 1.60 -6.26 -11.00
C ARG A 117 0.48 -7.05 -11.69
N VAL A 118 0.91 -8.00 -12.53
CA VAL A 118 0.09 -9.08 -13.07
C VAL A 118 0.68 -10.38 -12.50
N ASP A 119 -0.03 -11.10 -11.69
CA ASP A 119 0.38 -12.39 -11.13
C ASP A 119 1.62 -12.35 -10.21
N ILE A 120 1.51 -11.79 -9.01
CA ILE A 120 2.52 -12.00 -7.98
C ILE A 120 2.17 -13.23 -7.15
N ASP A 121 3.15 -14.11 -6.99
CA ASP A 121 3.07 -15.15 -5.99
C ASP A 121 2.97 -14.54 -4.59
N ALA A 122 2.09 -15.07 -3.76
CA ALA A 122 1.99 -14.66 -2.36
C ALA A 122 3.34 -14.78 -1.62
N ASP A 123 4.19 -15.69 -2.06
CA ASP A 123 5.53 -15.91 -1.51
C ASP A 123 6.51 -14.75 -1.80
N SER A 124 6.20 -13.88 -2.75
CA SER A 124 7.03 -12.70 -3.06
C SER A 124 6.77 -11.50 -2.15
N VAL A 125 5.79 -11.61 -1.26
CA VAL A 125 5.46 -10.60 -0.24
C VAL A 125 5.58 -11.24 1.13
N THR A 126 6.46 -10.70 1.96
CA THR A 126 6.65 -11.15 3.34
C THR A 126 6.00 -10.17 4.29
N THR A 127 5.12 -10.65 5.16
CA THR A 127 4.43 -9.86 6.17
C THR A 127 4.83 -10.31 7.57
N LYS A 128 4.97 -9.34 8.49
CA LYS A 128 5.31 -9.60 9.88
C LYS A 128 4.55 -8.63 10.78
N TYR A 129 3.95 -9.15 11.84
CA TYR A 129 3.34 -8.35 12.90
C TYR A 129 4.21 -8.40 14.15
N GLU A 130 4.64 -7.25 14.62
CA GLU A 130 5.51 -7.13 15.78
C GLU A 130 5.29 -5.78 16.48
N GLN A 131 5.07 -5.82 17.80
CA GLN A 131 4.92 -4.63 18.63
C GLN A 131 3.88 -3.60 18.12
N GLY A 132 2.74 -4.10 17.65
CA GLY A 132 1.65 -3.26 17.15
C GLY A 132 1.85 -2.72 15.73
N SER A 133 2.90 -3.14 15.03
CA SER A 133 3.17 -2.74 13.65
C SER A 133 3.15 -3.92 12.69
N ILE A 134 2.61 -3.68 11.50
CA ILE A 134 2.62 -4.62 10.38
C ILE A 134 3.71 -4.17 9.42
N SER A 135 4.71 -5.02 9.21
CA SER A 135 5.77 -4.82 8.22
C SER A 135 5.48 -5.64 6.98
N VAL A 136 5.61 -5.02 5.81
CA VAL A 136 5.39 -5.65 4.51
C VAL A 136 6.64 -5.45 3.67
N ASP A 137 7.36 -6.52 3.39
CA ASP A 137 8.49 -6.53 2.45
C ASP A 137 7.98 -7.09 1.12
N PHE A 138 7.96 -6.25 0.10
CA PHE A 138 7.53 -6.59 -1.25
C PHE A 138 8.63 -6.42 -2.29
N THR A 139 9.89 -6.50 -1.85
CA THR A 139 11.07 -6.37 -2.72
C THR A 139 11.05 -7.39 -3.85
N ALA A 140 10.81 -8.67 -3.54
CA ALA A 140 10.75 -9.71 -4.56
C ALA A 140 9.59 -9.49 -5.54
N ALA A 141 8.45 -9.01 -5.05
CA ALA A 141 7.32 -8.64 -5.89
C ALA A 141 7.64 -7.47 -6.82
N LEU A 142 8.34 -6.45 -6.33
CA LEU A 142 8.81 -5.33 -7.15
C LEU A 142 9.72 -5.82 -8.29
N GLN A 143 10.66 -6.70 -8.01
CA GLN A 143 11.58 -7.26 -9.00
C GLN A 143 10.89 -8.05 -10.10
N GLN A 144 9.73 -8.64 -9.81
CA GLN A 144 8.88 -9.36 -10.77
C GLN A 144 7.88 -8.45 -11.48
N SER A 145 7.75 -7.20 -11.06
CA SER A 145 6.76 -6.26 -11.58
C SER A 145 7.15 -5.68 -12.93
N ARG A 146 6.16 -5.23 -13.69
CA ARG A 146 6.39 -4.50 -14.94
C ARG A 146 7.08 -3.14 -14.73
N LEU A 147 6.96 -2.57 -13.54
CA LEU A 147 7.60 -1.30 -13.22
C LEU A 147 9.11 -1.41 -13.20
N GLN A 148 9.67 -2.57 -12.82
CA GLN A 148 11.11 -2.81 -12.88
C GLN A 148 11.67 -2.74 -14.31
N GLN A 149 10.84 -3.04 -15.30
CA GLN A 149 11.23 -3.01 -16.72
C GLN A 149 11.07 -1.63 -17.36
N LYS A 150 10.38 -0.69 -16.68
CA LYS A 150 10.21 0.66 -17.20
C LYS A 150 11.51 1.44 -17.13
N LYS A 151 11.80 2.11 -18.24
CA LYS A 151 12.98 2.96 -18.36
C LYS A 151 12.58 4.42 -18.47
N VAL A 152 13.35 5.26 -17.83
CA VAL A 152 13.31 6.72 -17.96
C VAL A 152 14.69 7.14 -18.46
N LEU A 153 14.76 7.66 -19.68
CA LEU A 153 16.02 8.05 -20.32
C LEU A 153 17.08 6.92 -20.27
N ASP A 154 16.70 5.72 -20.71
CA ASP A 154 17.53 4.51 -20.76
C ASP A 154 17.98 3.94 -19.40
N ARG A 155 17.51 4.49 -18.30
CA ARG A 155 17.71 3.96 -16.95
C ARG A 155 16.47 3.28 -16.41
N SER A 156 16.64 2.31 -15.55
CA SER A 156 15.51 1.73 -14.83
C SER A 156 14.79 2.82 -14.01
N LEU A 157 13.46 2.79 -14.01
CA LEU A 157 12.65 3.79 -13.32
C LEU A 157 13.07 4.00 -11.86
N PHE A 158 13.27 2.91 -11.11
CA PHE A 158 13.61 2.99 -9.69
C PHE A 158 15.09 3.28 -9.42
N ASP A 159 15.96 3.27 -10.43
CA ASP A 159 17.31 3.83 -10.31
C ASP A 159 17.28 5.37 -10.26
N VAL A 160 16.21 5.96 -10.77
CA VAL A 160 16.06 7.42 -10.88
C VAL A 160 15.04 7.97 -9.89
N VAL A 161 13.94 7.24 -9.66
CA VAL A 161 12.84 7.67 -8.78
C VAL A 161 12.78 6.75 -7.57
N HIS A 162 12.97 7.34 -6.39
CA HIS A 162 12.82 6.65 -5.10
C HIS A 162 11.57 7.16 -4.41
N LEU A 163 10.64 6.28 -4.05
CA LEU A 163 9.49 6.62 -3.21
C LEU A 163 9.94 6.56 -1.76
N VAL A 164 9.80 7.65 -1.02
CA VAL A 164 10.41 7.81 0.30
C VAL A 164 9.43 7.98 1.44
N GLU A 165 8.20 8.41 1.15
CA GLU A 165 7.21 8.68 2.19
C GLU A 165 5.78 8.63 1.65
N LEU A 166 4.87 8.15 2.48
CA LEU A 166 3.43 8.30 2.30
C LEU A 166 2.88 9.18 3.42
N VAL A 167 2.23 10.27 3.05
CA VAL A 167 1.63 11.21 4.02
C VAL A 167 0.12 11.27 3.80
N PRO A 168 -0.69 10.74 4.72
CA PRO A 168 -2.13 10.93 4.67
C PRO A 168 -2.49 12.40 4.79
N GLN A 169 -3.39 12.85 3.91
CA GLN A 169 -3.93 14.21 3.88
C GLN A 169 -5.45 14.15 3.76
N ALA A 170 -6.13 15.28 3.93
CA ALA A 170 -7.60 15.32 3.86
C ALA A 170 -8.18 14.90 2.51
N ASP A 171 -7.48 15.17 1.41
CA ASP A 171 -7.91 14.90 0.04
C ASP A 171 -7.35 13.61 -0.57
N GLY A 172 -6.37 13.00 0.08
CA GLY A 172 -5.75 11.79 -0.41
C GLY A 172 -4.42 11.49 0.28
N VAL A 173 -3.69 10.52 -0.25
CA VAL A 173 -2.37 10.16 0.25
C VAL A 173 -1.31 10.82 -0.63
N LEU A 174 -0.48 11.67 -0.02
CA LEU A 174 0.68 12.24 -0.69
C LEU A 174 1.80 11.20 -0.75
N VAL A 175 2.17 10.80 -1.96
CA VAL A 175 3.34 9.98 -2.22
C VAL A 175 4.52 10.89 -2.51
N LYS A 176 5.52 10.91 -1.64
CA LYS A 176 6.74 11.68 -1.84
C LYS A 176 7.82 10.85 -2.51
N ALA A 177 8.51 11.47 -3.45
CA ALA A 177 9.58 10.84 -4.18
C ALA A 177 10.84 11.74 -4.18
N LYS A 178 12.00 11.09 -4.26
CA LYS A 178 13.27 11.73 -4.58
C LYS A 178 13.72 11.26 -5.95
N THR A 179 14.29 12.17 -6.73
CA THR A 179 14.91 11.86 -8.01
C THR A 179 16.42 11.97 -7.88
N GLU A 180 17.13 10.92 -8.29
CA GLU A 180 18.61 10.91 -8.32
C GLU A 180 19.08 10.74 -9.76
N TRP A 181 19.52 11.85 -10.36
CA TRP A 181 20.19 11.86 -11.66
C TRP A 181 21.71 11.83 -11.40
N LYS A 182 22.31 10.66 -11.49
CA LYS A 182 23.77 10.52 -11.48
C LYS A 182 24.31 10.44 -12.88
#